data_14876226d9a92101d6fda37855760c47
#
_entry.id   14876226d9a92101d6fda37855760c47
#
_cell.length_a   1.000
_cell.length_b   1.000
_cell.length_c   1.000
_cell.angle_alpha   90.00
_cell.angle_beta   90.00
_cell.angle_gamma   90.00
#
_symmetry.space_group_name_H-M   'P 1'
#
loop_
_entity.id
_entity.type
_entity.pdbx_description
1 polymer ?
#
loop_
_entity_poly.entity_id
_entity_poly.type
_entity_poly.pdbx_seq_one_letter_code
_entity_poly.pdbx_strand_id
1 'polypeptide(L)'
;MLHISFLGVAQHCHILKERENNVLKKSPIYSSHENQIYLLDSKIEINEQLSADICHMVLNCPEIAATAKPGQFIHIRCSDGLSPLLRRPISIAMADIDTGTIEIIYRVVGEGTKILARKKKGETLDIMGPLGKGFPIPEGIKFPAIVGGGIGVAPLLFLAKAINTANKRETAGIIFAGFSSDDETFGTFFMEDCGFKLEICTDDGSRGYKGFPTDLLEKYINDREIENDTASVNSSKEIIGPMSPHVEIKAGGKNAIDIIYACGPKPLLAKVKSIAAGAGIPACLSLEERMACGVGACLGCAVKSAEGGYMKVCKDGPVFEASQVEI
;
A
#
# COMPACT_ATOMS: atom_id res chain seq x y z
N MET A 1 -19.53 9.19 27.09
CA MET A 1 -20.10 8.39 25.99
C MET A 1 -20.42 9.34 24.85
N LEU A 2 -19.49 9.51 23.93
CA LEU A 2 -19.70 10.26 22.69
C LEU A 2 -19.60 9.25 21.56
N HIS A 3 -20.76 8.91 21.00
CA HIS A 3 -20.88 8.20 19.72
C HIS A 3 -20.29 9.12 18.65
N ILE A 4 -19.04 8.91 18.30
CA ILE A 4 -18.47 9.49 17.09
C ILE A 4 -19.01 8.64 15.94
N SER A 5 -19.90 9.23 15.18
CA SER A 5 -20.65 8.56 14.15
C SER A 5 -19.72 8.11 13.01
N PHE A 6 -19.79 6.83 12.70
CA PHE A 6 -19.28 6.17 11.49
C PHE A 6 -19.74 6.80 10.15
N LEU A 7 -20.53 7.86 10.21
CA LEU A 7 -21.08 8.58 9.05
C LEU A 7 -20.04 9.31 8.19
N GLY A 8 -18.91 9.73 8.75
CA GLY A 8 -17.89 10.47 8.00
C GLY A 8 -17.18 9.61 6.96
N VAL A 9 -16.79 8.39 7.32
CA VAL A 9 -16.07 7.48 6.41
C VAL A 9 -17.00 6.95 5.33
N ALA A 10 -18.24 6.64 5.66
CA ALA A 10 -19.25 6.20 4.70
C ALA A 10 -19.64 7.30 3.70
N GLN A 11 -19.71 8.56 4.13
CA GLN A 11 -19.98 9.69 3.22
C GLN A 11 -18.82 9.96 2.27
N HIS A 12 -17.59 9.82 2.72
CA HIS A 12 -16.41 9.99 1.84
C HIS A 12 -16.37 8.91 0.76
N CYS A 13 -16.71 7.69 1.11
CA CYS A 13 -16.85 6.57 0.17
C CYS A 13 -18.00 6.78 -0.84
N HIS A 14 -19.08 7.44 -0.42
CA HIS A 14 -20.19 7.80 -1.33
C HIS A 14 -19.76 8.84 -2.38
N ILE A 15 -18.91 9.79 -1.99
CA ILE A 15 -18.37 10.81 -2.90
C ILE A 15 -17.44 10.16 -3.95
N LEU A 16 -16.68 9.14 -3.59
CA LEU A 16 -15.86 8.37 -4.53
C LEU A 16 -16.72 7.56 -5.51
N LYS A 17 -17.83 6.94 -5.06
CA LYS A 17 -18.79 6.22 -5.93
C LYS A 17 -19.53 7.11 -6.92
N GLU A 18 -19.92 8.31 -6.52
CA GLU A 18 -20.61 9.25 -7.44
C GLU A 18 -19.68 9.80 -8.53
N ARG A 19 -18.36 9.83 -8.28
CA ARG A 19 -17.36 10.28 -9.26
C ARG A 19 -17.03 9.23 -10.32
N GLU A 20 -17.08 7.93 -9.99
CA GLU A 20 -16.79 6.84 -10.97
C GLU A 20 -17.81 6.78 -12.12
N ASN A 21 -19.06 7.22 -11.93
CA ASN A 21 -20.10 7.19 -12.97
C ASN A 21 -19.95 8.28 -14.05
N ASN A 22 -19.00 9.23 -13.91
CA ASN A 22 -18.80 10.34 -14.87
C ASN A 22 -17.48 10.26 -15.67
N VAL A 23 -16.67 9.22 -15.52
CA VAL A 23 -15.34 9.14 -16.15
C VAL A 23 -15.30 8.04 -17.24
N LEU A 24 -16.07 8.22 -18.28
CA LEU A 24 -15.81 7.58 -19.58
C LEU A 24 -15.58 8.66 -20.63
N LYS A 25 -14.32 9.12 -20.77
CA LYS A 25 -13.69 9.65 -22.01
C LYS A 25 -12.51 10.54 -21.68
N LYS A 26 -11.31 9.95 -21.67
CA LYS A 26 -10.10 10.56 -22.26
C LYS A 26 -8.91 9.60 -22.08
N SER A 27 -8.35 9.17 -23.20
CA SER A 27 -7.13 8.36 -23.26
C SER A 27 -5.96 9.14 -22.63
N PRO A 28 -5.08 8.51 -21.84
CA PRO A 28 -3.89 9.18 -21.32
C PRO A 28 -2.96 9.52 -22.47
N ILE A 29 -2.68 10.80 -22.64
CA ILE A 29 -1.56 11.24 -23.46
C ILE A 29 -0.30 10.95 -22.66
N TYR A 30 0.42 9.91 -23.01
CA TYR A 30 1.77 9.64 -22.48
C TYR A 30 2.69 10.78 -22.95
N SER A 31 2.99 11.73 -22.07
CA SER A 31 4.07 12.67 -22.25
C SER A 31 5.28 12.22 -21.41
N SER A 32 6.48 12.44 -21.93
CA SER A 32 7.78 11.99 -21.46
C SER A 32 8.27 12.60 -20.12
N HIS A 33 7.44 12.57 -19.07
CA HIS A 33 7.79 13.08 -17.74
C HIS A 33 8.14 11.99 -16.73
N GLU A 34 8.65 10.85 -17.17
CA GLU A 34 9.11 9.79 -16.27
C GLU A 34 10.29 10.30 -15.42
N ASN A 35 10.11 10.25 -14.08
CA ASN A 35 11.07 10.63 -13.05
C ASN A 35 11.24 12.14 -12.73
N GLN A 36 10.28 12.99 -13.08
CA GLN A 36 10.33 14.38 -12.67
C GLN A 36 9.95 14.52 -11.18
N ILE A 37 10.83 15.18 -10.41
CA ILE A 37 10.59 15.53 -9.00
C ILE A 37 10.13 16.98 -8.95
N TYR A 38 9.00 17.23 -8.29
CA TYR A 38 8.46 18.57 -8.09
C TYR A 38 8.75 19.03 -6.65
N LEU A 39 9.02 20.32 -6.48
CA LEU A 39 9.02 21.01 -5.21
C LEU A 39 7.97 22.11 -5.31
N LEU A 40 6.89 21.98 -4.55
CA LEU A 40 5.74 22.86 -4.68
C LEU A 40 4.98 23.01 -3.36
N ASP A 41 4.20 24.10 -3.29
CA ASP A 41 3.25 24.32 -2.21
C ASP A 41 1.91 23.68 -2.57
N SER A 42 1.49 22.71 -1.78
CA SER A 42 0.25 21.96 -1.97
C SER A 42 -0.79 22.36 -0.94
N LYS A 43 -2.01 22.61 -1.41
CA LYS A 43 -3.13 22.95 -0.55
C LYS A 43 -3.75 21.71 0.07
N ILE A 44 -4.04 21.77 1.36
CA ILE A 44 -4.76 20.73 2.09
C ILE A 44 -6.25 20.82 1.77
N GLU A 45 -6.81 19.78 1.18
CA GLU A 45 -8.25 19.67 0.92
C GLU A 45 -8.97 18.94 2.05
N ILE A 46 -8.32 17.94 2.66
CA ILE A 46 -8.81 17.17 3.81
C ILE A 46 -7.63 16.92 4.74
N ASN A 47 -7.87 16.99 6.04
CA ASN A 47 -6.99 16.47 7.07
C ASN A 47 -7.87 16.01 8.24
N GLU A 48 -7.98 14.72 8.39
CA GLU A 48 -8.88 14.09 9.36
C GLU A 48 -8.18 12.96 10.11
N GLN A 49 -8.65 12.68 11.31
CA GLN A 49 -8.15 11.60 12.15
C GLN A 49 -8.99 10.34 11.89
N LEU A 50 -8.33 9.25 11.49
CA LEU A 50 -8.96 7.94 11.28
C LEU A 50 -9.02 7.10 12.55
N SER A 51 -7.97 7.19 13.40
CA SER A 51 -7.89 6.53 14.71
C SER A 51 -7.12 7.39 15.70
N ALA A 52 -6.79 6.89 16.88
CA ALA A 52 -6.11 7.64 17.93
C ALA A 52 -4.82 8.34 17.46
N ASP A 53 -4.07 7.71 16.57
CA ASP A 53 -2.77 8.21 16.08
C ASP A 53 -2.60 8.10 14.55
N ILE A 54 -3.65 7.73 13.81
CA ILE A 54 -3.62 7.65 12.34
C ILE A 54 -4.44 8.79 11.75
N CYS A 55 -3.83 9.53 10.83
CA CYS A 55 -4.45 10.62 10.10
C CYS A 55 -4.45 10.35 8.60
N HIS A 56 -5.50 10.83 7.93
CA HIS A 56 -5.66 10.87 6.48
C HIS A 56 -5.61 12.31 6.01
N MET A 57 -4.86 12.59 4.96
CA MET A 57 -4.75 13.92 4.37
C MET A 57 -4.84 13.83 2.85
N VAL A 58 -5.64 14.73 2.26
CA VAL A 58 -5.76 14.91 0.81
C VAL A 58 -5.11 16.24 0.43
N LEU A 59 -4.18 16.17 -0.50
CA LEU A 59 -3.38 17.29 -0.99
C LEU A 59 -3.68 17.57 -2.47
N ASN A 60 -3.91 18.83 -2.81
CA ASN A 60 -4.08 19.27 -4.19
C ASN A 60 -2.70 19.55 -4.81
N CYS A 61 -2.25 18.65 -5.69
CA CYS A 61 -0.96 18.72 -6.37
C CYS A 61 -1.02 17.96 -7.71
N PRO A 62 -1.60 18.59 -8.75
CA PRO A 62 -1.85 17.94 -10.04
C PRO A 62 -0.59 17.36 -10.69
N GLU A 63 0.55 18.02 -10.53
CA GLU A 63 1.82 17.59 -11.10
C GLU A 63 2.28 16.25 -10.51
N ILE A 64 2.15 16.08 -9.19
CA ILE A 64 2.49 14.82 -8.50
C ILE A 64 1.42 13.77 -8.82
N ALA A 65 0.14 14.13 -8.78
CA ALA A 65 -0.95 13.21 -9.06
C ALA A 65 -0.85 12.57 -10.46
N ALA A 66 -0.41 13.36 -11.45
CA ALA A 66 -0.24 12.91 -12.83
C ALA A 66 0.93 11.93 -13.04
N THR A 67 1.93 11.94 -12.15
CA THR A 67 3.19 11.21 -12.34
C THR A 67 3.48 10.17 -11.26
N ALA A 68 2.76 10.21 -10.14
CA ALA A 68 2.95 9.29 -9.03
C ALA A 68 2.66 7.84 -9.42
N LYS A 69 3.51 6.94 -8.92
CA LYS A 69 3.39 5.47 -9.07
C LYS A 69 3.18 4.82 -7.69
N PRO A 70 2.45 3.70 -7.58
CA PRO A 70 2.29 2.97 -6.34
C PRO A 70 3.63 2.65 -5.67
N GLY A 71 3.74 2.87 -4.36
CA GLY A 71 4.97 2.65 -3.60
C GLY A 71 5.91 3.86 -3.54
N GLN A 72 5.66 4.91 -4.31
CA GLN A 72 6.38 6.17 -4.17
C GLN A 72 5.88 6.97 -2.95
N PHE A 73 6.65 7.97 -2.54
CA PHE A 73 6.38 8.80 -1.38
C PHE A 73 6.59 10.28 -1.69
N ILE A 74 6.12 11.14 -0.81
CA ILE A 74 6.43 12.57 -0.79
C ILE A 74 7.24 12.93 0.45
N HIS A 75 7.98 14.02 0.37
CA HIS A 75 8.82 14.54 1.46
C HIS A 75 8.26 15.89 1.91
N ILE A 76 7.61 15.94 3.08
CA ILE A 76 6.83 17.08 3.56
C ILE A 76 7.65 17.92 4.53
N ARG A 77 7.70 19.24 4.33
CA ARG A 77 8.17 20.20 5.32
C ARG A 77 7.04 20.51 6.30
N CYS A 78 7.25 20.11 7.56
CA CYS A 78 6.19 20.18 8.57
C CYS A 78 5.99 21.57 9.17
N SER A 79 7.03 22.42 9.15
CA SER A 79 6.97 23.79 9.67
C SER A 79 7.91 24.72 8.94
N ASP A 80 7.63 26.01 8.99
CA ASP A 80 8.50 27.07 8.43
C ASP A 80 9.66 27.44 9.37
N GLY A 81 9.63 26.93 10.60
CA GLY A 81 10.68 27.14 11.61
C GLY A 81 11.88 26.20 11.44
N LEU A 82 12.86 26.36 12.35
CA LEU A 82 14.05 25.53 12.41
C LEU A 82 13.79 24.14 13.05
N SER A 83 12.65 23.93 13.67
CA SER A 83 12.28 22.65 14.30
C SER A 83 10.85 22.25 13.90
N PRO A 84 10.67 21.05 13.39
CA PRO A 84 11.66 20.06 12.98
C PRO A 84 12.37 20.45 11.66
N LEU A 85 13.68 20.37 11.62
CA LEU A 85 14.49 20.77 10.46
C LEU A 85 14.26 19.88 9.24
N LEU A 86 14.21 18.55 9.45
CA LEU A 86 14.09 17.60 8.35
C LEU A 86 12.64 17.44 7.90
N ARG A 87 12.44 17.26 6.60
CA ARG A 87 11.18 16.82 6.01
C ARG A 87 10.79 15.42 6.48
N ARG A 88 9.53 15.06 6.34
CA ARG A 88 9.01 13.73 6.66
C ARG A 88 8.66 12.98 5.38
N PRO A 89 9.26 11.79 5.16
CA PRO A 89 8.83 10.91 4.07
C PRO A 89 7.50 10.28 4.44
N ILE A 90 6.50 10.44 3.60
CA ILE A 90 5.18 9.82 3.75
C ILE A 90 4.79 9.20 2.43
N SER A 91 4.43 7.92 2.45
CA SER A 91 4.00 7.18 1.28
C SER A 91 2.72 7.76 0.67
N ILE A 92 2.64 7.75 -0.66
CA ILE A 92 1.41 8.09 -1.37
C ILE A 92 0.46 6.90 -1.27
N ALA A 93 -0.67 7.10 -0.59
CA ALA A 93 -1.71 6.08 -0.42
C ALA A 93 -2.64 6.01 -1.63
N MET A 94 -2.82 7.14 -2.35
CA MET A 94 -3.62 7.24 -3.56
C MET A 94 -3.17 8.43 -4.39
N ALA A 95 -3.34 8.33 -5.70
CA ALA A 95 -3.24 9.46 -6.62
C ALA A 95 -4.45 9.43 -7.57
N ASP A 96 -5.02 10.59 -7.81
CA ASP A 96 -6.15 10.79 -8.70
C ASP A 96 -5.82 11.92 -9.68
N ILE A 97 -5.62 11.54 -10.94
CA ILE A 97 -5.23 12.46 -12.00
C ILE A 97 -6.39 13.38 -12.41
N ASP A 98 -7.64 12.93 -12.28
CA ASP A 98 -8.81 13.68 -12.71
C ASP A 98 -9.11 14.84 -11.74
N THR A 99 -8.90 14.62 -10.45
CA THR A 99 -9.05 15.64 -9.40
C THR A 99 -7.75 16.41 -9.15
N GLY A 100 -6.61 15.91 -9.63
CA GLY A 100 -5.29 16.49 -9.36
C GLY A 100 -4.88 16.35 -7.91
N THR A 101 -5.31 15.30 -7.21
CA THR A 101 -5.05 15.13 -5.78
C THR A 101 -4.23 13.87 -5.49
N ILE A 102 -3.47 13.92 -4.41
CA ILE A 102 -2.89 12.74 -3.78
C ILE A 102 -3.43 12.59 -2.36
N GLU A 103 -3.48 11.36 -1.89
CA GLU A 103 -3.86 11.02 -0.53
C GLU A 103 -2.67 10.41 0.19
N ILE A 104 -2.51 10.77 1.44
CA ILE A 104 -1.54 10.19 2.36
C ILE A 104 -2.24 9.74 3.63
N ILE A 105 -1.80 8.60 4.17
CA ILE A 105 -2.21 8.11 5.49
C ILE A 105 -0.94 7.97 6.30
N TYR A 106 -0.91 8.56 7.49
CA TYR A 106 0.30 8.59 8.30
C TYR A 106 0.01 8.44 9.78
N ARG A 107 0.98 7.86 10.50
CA ARG A 107 0.94 7.70 11.96
C ARG A 107 1.59 8.90 12.65
N VAL A 108 0.95 9.40 13.69
CA VAL A 108 1.45 10.51 14.53
C VAL A 108 2.41 9.96 15.57
N VAL A 109 3.70 9.91 15.23
CA VAL A 109 4.73 9.33 16.10
C VAL A 109 5.71 10.35 16.71
N GLY A 110 5.82 11.54 16.12
CA GLY A 110 6.80 12.53 16.56
C GLY A 110 6.39 13.96 16.25
N GLU A 111 7.23 14.93 16.58
CA GLU A 111 6.89 16.36 16.49
C GLU A 111 6.43 16.78 15.08
N GLY A 112 7.11 16.33 14.02
CA GLY A 112 6.72 16.67 12.66
C GLY A 112 5.31 16.18 12.30
N THR A 113 4.98 14.92 12.60
CA THR A 113 3.65 14.38 12.32
C THR A 113 2.57 14.95 13.25
N LYS A 114 2.92 15.38 14.48
CA LYS A 114 2.01 16.14 15.34
C LYS A 114 1.66 17.51 14.76
N ILE A 115 2.64 18.19 14.12
CA ILE A 115 2.39 19.44 13.44
C ILE A 115 1.47 19.23 12.24
N LEU A 116 1.74 18.20 11.42
CA LEU A 116 0.89 17.85 10.27
C LEU A 116 -0.55 17.56 10.70
N ALA A 117 -0.75 16.79 11.78
CA ALA A 117 -2.08 16.44 12.27
C ALA A 117 -2.92 17.66 12.73
N ARG A 118 -2.27 18.78 13.08
CA ARG A 118 -2.94 20.02 13.48
C ARG A 118 -3.26 20.95 12.32
N LYS A 119 -2.71 20.69 11.14
CA LYS A 119 -2.96 21.48 9.93
C LYS A 119 -4.42 21.38 9.52
N LYS A 120 -4.96 22.46 8.97
CA LYS A 120 -6.37 22.56 8.60
C LYS A 120 -6.54 22.59 7.09
N LYS A 121 -7.74 22.21 6.65
CA LYS A 121 -8.17 22.44 5.26
C LYS A 121 -7.93 23.88 4.85
N GLY A 122 -7.36 24.07 3.68
CA GLY A 122 -7.03 25.37 3.09
C GLY A 122 -5.63 25.88 3.42
N GLU A 123 -4.93 25.33 4.42
CA GLU A 123 -3.50 25.61 4.63
C GLU A 123 -2.66 24.94 3.54
N THR A 124 -1.44 25.44 3.37
CA THR A 124 -0.47 24.89 2.39
C THR A 124 0.66 24.14 3.08
N LEU A 125 1.21 23.15 2.36
CA LEU A 125 2.40 22.40 2.75
C LEU A 125 3.42 22.46 1.63
N ASP A 126 4.67 22.77 1.96
CA ASP A 126 5.81 22.59 1.07
C ASP A 126 6.14 21.10 0.97
N ILE A 127 5.93 20.53 -0.22
CA ILE A 127 6.13 19.10 -0.50
C ILE A 127 7.10 18.92 -1.65
N MET A 128 7.86 17.82 -1.60
CA MET A 128 8.75 17.38 -2.66
C MET A 128 8.36 15.96 -3.07
N GLY A 129 8.13 15.73 -4.36
CA GLY A 129 7.72 14.42 -4.87
C GLY A 129 7.31 14.42 -6.34
N PRO A 130 6.90 13.24 -6.88
CA PRO A 130 6.98 11.94 -6.23
C PRO A 130 8.44 11.47 -6.12
N LEU A 131 8.77 10.72 -5.08
CA LEU A 131 10.13 10.26 -4.79
C LEU A 131 10.24 8.74 -4.77
N GLY A 132 11.41 8.25 -5.11
CA GLY A 132 11.74 6.83 -5.10
C GLY A 132 11.16 6.03 -6.28
N LYS A 133 11.42 4.73 -6.27
CA LYS A 133 10.90 3.76 -7.25
C LYS A 133 9.64 3.11 -6.70
N GLY A 134 8.61 3.04 -7.53
CA GLY A 134 7.35 2.37 -7.20
C GLY A 134 7.42 0.85 -7.33
N PHE A 135 6.32 0.18 -6.99
CA PHE A 135 6.14 -1.24 -7.21
C PHE A 135 6.09 -1.54 -8.72
N PRO A 136 6.86 -2.52 -9.20
CA PRO A 136 6.71 -3.02 -10.55
C PRO A 136 5.37 -3.77 -10.66
N ILE A 137 4.62 -3.52 -11.73
CA ILE A 137 3.39 -4.24 -12.06
C ILE A 137 3.62 -4.94 -13.39
N PRO A 138 4.05 -6.23 -13.39
CA PRO A 138 4.27 -6.98 -14.62
C PRO A 138 2.98 -7.13 -15.43
N GLU A 139 3.09 -7.08 -16.76
CA GLU A 139 1.97 -7.41 -17.65
C GLU A 139 1.53 -8.86 -17.46
N GLY A 140 0.21 -9.08 -17.47
CA GLY A 140 -0.34 -10.43 -17.38
C GLY A 140 -0.33 -11.06 -15.98
N ILE A 141 -0.11 -10.25 -14.94
CA ILE A 141 -0.26 -10.72 -13.55
C ILE A 141 -1.69 -11.22 -13.31
N LYS A 142 -1.84 -12.43 -12.78
CA LYS A 142 -3.14 -13.08 -12.62
C LYS A 142 -3.60 -13.14 -11.17
N PHE A 143 -2.69 -13.46 -10.26
CA PHE A 143 -3.01 -13.66 -8.85
C PHE A 143 -1.90 -13.11 -7.92
N PRO A 144 -1.80 -11.77 -7.75
CA PRO A 144 -0.89 -11.18 -6.78
C PRO A 144 -1.37 -11.38 -5.34
N ALA A 145 -0.44 -11.55 -4.42
CA ALA A 145 -0.68 -11.43 -2.99
C ALA A 145 -0.11 -10.11 -2.48
N ILE A 146 -0.89 -9.37 -1.71
CA ILE A 146 -0.51 -8.08 -1.12
C ILE A 146 -0.51 -8.25 0.40
N VAL A 147 0.60 -7.95 1.07
CA VAL A 147 0.78 -8.16 2.51
C VAL A 147 1.11 -6.84 3.19
N GLY A 148 0.20 -6.35 4.02
CA GLY A 148 0.35 -5.06 4.72
C GLY A 148 0.34 -5.21 6.23
N GLY A 149 1.18 -4.44 6.94
CA GLY A 149 1.17 -4.39 8.41
C GLY A 149 1.10 -2.96 8.94
N GLY A 150 0.09 -2.66 9.77
CA GLY A 150 -0.15 -1.36 10.35
C GLY A 150 -0.20 -0.26 9.29
N ILE A 151 0.56 0.83 9.49
CA ILE A 151 0.59 1.95 8.53
C ILE A 151 1.12 1.56 7.15
N GLY A 152 1.87 0.46 7.03
CA GLY A 152 2.34 -0.08 5.75
C GLY A 152 1.22 -0.53 4.80
N VAL A 153 -0.01 -0.66 5.28
CA VAL A 153 -1.20 -0.88 4.45
C VAL A 153 -1.46 0.31 3.51
N ALA A 154 -1.16 1.54 3.94
CA ALA A 154 -1.47 2.76 3.19
C ALA A 154 -0.95 2.78 1.73
N PRO A 155 0.36 2.57 1.44
CA PRO A 155 0.85 2.56 0.06
C PRO A 155 0.33 1.39 -0.78
N LEU A 156 -0.17 0.33 -0.14
CA LEU A 156 -0.71 -0.84 -0.82
C LEU A 156 -2.13 -0.61 -1.35
N LEU A 157 -2.85 0.40 -0.86
CA LEU A 157 -4.13 0.84 -1.43
C LEU A 157 -3.95 1.31 -2.88
N PHE A 158 -2.96 2.16 -3.11
CA PHE A 158 -2.65 2.65 -4.46
C PHE A 158 -2.19 1.50 -5.37
N LEU A 159 -1.39 0.58 -4.86
CA LEU A 159 -0.96 -0.61 -5.60
C LEU A 159 -2.16 -1.48 -6.01
N ALA A 160 -3.07 -1.79 -5.10
CA ALA A 160 -4.26 -2.60 -5.39
C ALA A 160 -5.11 -1.97 -6.50
N LYS A 161 -5.35 -0.65 -6.42
CA LYS A 161 -6.06 0.11 -7.47
C LYS A 161 -5.31 0.04 -8.81
N ALA A 162 -4.01 0.24 -8.80
CA ALA A 162 -3.21 0.26 -10.03
C ALA A 162 -3.18 -1.10 -10.72
N ILE A 163 -3.02 -2.20 -9.97
CA ILE A 163 -3.09 -3.57 -10.52
C ILE A 163 -4.46 -3.83 -11.14
N ASN A 164 -5.53 -3.51 -10.41
CA ASN A 164 -6.89 -3.71 -10.88
C ASN A 164 -7.19 -2.90 -12.16
N THR A 165 -6.70 -1.66 -12.22
CA THR A 165 -6.86 -0.78 -13.39
C THR A 165 -6.04 -1.29 -14.58
N ALA A 166 -4.77 -1.67 -14.38
CA ALA A 166 -3.88 -2.14 -15.44
C ALA A 166 -4.42 -3.41 -16.13
N ASN A 167 -5.06 -4.30 -15.38
CA ASN A 167 -5.60 -5.57 -15.87
C ASN A 167 -7.12 -5.52 -16.17
N LYS A 168 -7.68 -4.33 -16.39
CA LYS A 168 -9.09 -4.11 -16.74
C LYS A 168 -10.09 -4.79 -15.81
N ARG A 169 -9.76 -4.87 -14.52
CA ARG A 169 -10.55 -5.55 -13.48
C ARG A 169 -10.69 -7.07 -13.65
N GLU A 170 -9.78 -7.69 -14.38
CA GLU A 170 -9.75 -9.15 -14.60
C GLU A 170 -8.78 -9.88 -13.63
N THR A 171 -8.04 -9.14 -12.80
CA THR A 171 -7.07 -9.73 -11.85
C THR A 171 -7.79 -10.21 -10.60
N ALA A 172 -7.78 -11.49 -10.36
CA ALA A 172 -8.04 -12.03 -9.04
C ALA A 172 -6.79 -11.84 -8.18
N GLY A 173 -6.94 -11.72 -6.87
CA GLY A 173 -5.81 -11.58 -5.95
C GLY A 173 -6.25 -11.63 -4.50
N ILE A 174 -5.28 -11.58 -3.59
CA ILE A 174 -5.56 -11.62 -2.17
C ILE A 174 -4.74 -10.56 -1.42
N ILE A 175 -5.39 -9.90 -0.45
CA ILE A 175 -4.77 -8.94 0.44
C ILE A 175 -4.81 -9.50 1.85
N PHE A 176 -3.66 -9.57 2.50
CA PHE A 176 -3.51 -9.89 3.93
C PHE A 176 -3.15 -8.58 4.65
N ALA A 177 -4.10 -8.03 5.40
CA ALA A 177 -3.94 -6.76 6.12
C ALA A 177 -3.93 -7.00 7.64
N GLY A 178 -2.82 -6.66 8.29
CA GLY A 178 -2.65 -6.81 9.73
C GLY A 178 -2.62 -5.47 10.45
N PHE A 179 -3.29 -5.39 11.60
CA PHE A 179 -3.37 -4.22 12.47
C PHE A 179 -3.19 -4.63 13.94
N SER A 180 -2.95 -3.68 14.84
CA SER A 180 -2.85 -4.02 16.27
C SER A 180 -4.22 -4.36 16.86
N SER A 181 -5.28 -3.64 16.43
CA SER A 181 -6.67 -3.82 16.87
C SER A 181 -7.66 -3.36 15.79
N ASP A 182 -8.95 -3.64 15.99
CA ASP A 182 -10.02 -3.18 15.09
C ASP A 182 -10.08 -1.66 14.97
N ASP A 183 -9.83 -0.94 16.07
CA ASP A 183 -9.83 0.53 16.11
C ASP A 183 -8.73 1.15 15.23
N GLU A 184 -7.68 0.41 14.90
CA GLU A 184 -6.60 0.85 14.02
C GLU A 184 -6.81 0.45 12.56
N THR A 185 -7.90 -0.26 12.22
CA THR A 185 -8.17 -0.68 10.85
C THR A 185 -8.58 0.50 9.97
N PHE A 186 -7.99 0.59 8.79
CA PHE A 186 -8.33 1.58 7.77
C PHE A 186 -8.22 0.99 6.36
N GLY A 187 -8.84 1.64 5.38
CA GLY A 187 -8.72 1.28 3.97
C GLY A 187 -9.39 -0.04 3.56
N THR A 188 -10.06 -0.75 4.47
CA THR A 188 -10.63 -2.08 4.22
C THR A 188 -11.72 -2.06 3.15
N PHE A 189 -12.61 -1.08 3.21
CA PHE A 189 -13.65 -0.91 2.20
C PHE A 189 -13.07 -0.70 0.79
N PHE A 190 -11.99 0.09 0.70
CA PHE A 190 -11.33 0.35 -0.57
C PHE A 190 -10.67 -0.91 -1.14
N MET A 191 -10.06 -1.74 -0.29
CA MET A 191 -9.45 -3.01 -0.71
C MET A 191 -10.49 -3.99 -1.25
N GLU A 192 -11.65 -4.08 -0.60
CA GLU A 192 -12.79 -4.90 -1.04
C GLU A 192 -13.33 -4.43 -2.40
N ASP A 193 -13.44 -3.10 -2.61
CA ASP A 193 -13.92 -2.52 -3.88
C ASP A 193 -12.93 -2.73 -5.04
N CYS A 194 -11.65 -2.94 -4.75
CA CYS A 194 -10.64 -3.29 -5.75
C CYS A 194 -10.77 -4.72 -6.31
N GLY A 195 -11.74 -5.53 -5.85
CA GLY A 195 -11.98 -6.88 -6.34
C GLY A 195 -10.98 -7.93 -5.85
N PHE A 196 -10.14 -7.59 -4.87
CA PHE A 196 -9.26 -8.53 -4.20
C PHE A 196 -9.98 -9.21 -3.02
N LYS A 197 -9.67 -10.49 -2.78
CA LYS A 197 -10.07 -11.13 -1.52
C LYS A 197 -9.31 -10.46 -0.38
N LEU A 198 -10.01 -9.97 0.65
CA LEU A 198 -9.41 -9.35 1.81
C LEU A 198 -9.46 -10.29 3.02
N GLU A 199 -8.29 -10.57 3.59
CA GLU A 199 -8.13 -11.27 4.86
C GLU A 199 -7.52 -10.30 5.88
N ILE A 200 -8.27 -10.03 6.96
CA ILE A 200 -7.85 -9.13 8.03
C ILE A 200 -7.38 -9.94 9.21
N CYS A 201 -6.31 -9.48 9.85
CA CYS A 201 -5.87 -9.97 11.15
C CYS A 201 -5.59 -8.81 12.10
N THR A 202 -5.74 -9.09 13.39
CA THR A 202 -5.37 -8.15 14.47
C THR A 202 -4.56 -8.89 15.52
N ASP A 203 -3.58 -8.19 16.13
CA ASP A 203 -2.71 -8.76 17.15
C ASP A 203 -3.52 -9.22 18.37
N ASP A 204 -4.55 -8.43 18.75
CA ASP A 204 -5.42 -8.72 19.89
C ASP A 204 -6.59 -9.67 19.56
N GLY A 205 -6.88 -9.91 18.28
CA GLY A 205 -7.99 -10.73 17.81
C GLY A 205 -9.35 -10.02 17.82
N SER A 206 -9.38 -8.70 17.92
CA SER A 206 -10.62 -7.90 17.93
C SER A 206 -11.32 -7.90 16.57
N ARG A 207 -10.57 -8.16 15.47
CA ARG A 207 -11.12 -8.32 14.12
C ARG A 207 -10.36 -9.35 13.30
N GLY A 208 -11.10 -10.24 12.63
CA GLY A 208 -10.53 -11.23 11.73
C GLY A 208 -9.71 -12.30 12.45
N TYR A 209 -8.59 -12.70 11.84
CA TYR A 209 -7.68 -13.68 12.41
C TYR A 209 -6.84 -13.05 13.54
N LYS A 210 -6.69 -13.77 14.67
CA LYS A 210 -5.79 -13.33 15.75
C LYS A 210 -4.36 -13.76 15.42
N GLY A 211 -3.50 -12.80 15.07
CA GLY A 211 -2.11 -13.04 14.69
C GLY A 211 -1.63 -12.09 13.60
N PHE A 212 -0.67 -12.51 12.80
CA PHE A 212 0.01 -11.67 11.82
C PHE A 212 -0.43 -11.97 10.38
N PRO A 213 -0.38 -11.00 9.46
CA PRO A 213 -0.71 -11.22 8.05
C PRO A 213 0.24 -12.23 7.37
N THR A 214 1.45 -12.40 7.90
CA THR A 214 2.40 -13.42 7.45
C THR A 214 1.97 -14.84 7.79
N ASP A 215 1.22 -15.04 8.89
CA ASP A 215 0.70 -16.35 9.27
C ASP A 215 -0.40 -16.79 8.30
N LEU A 216 -1.25 -15.82 7.90
CA LEU A 216 -2.28 -16.05 6.89
C LEU A 216 -1.67 -16.33 5.51
N LEU A 217 -0.62 -15.61 5.11
CA LEU A 217 0.10 -15.85 3.86
C LEU A 217 0.71 -17.26 3.84
N GLU A 218 1.42 -17.64 4.89
CA GLU A 218 2.08 -18.95 5.02
C GLU A 218 1.05 -20.08 4.97
N LYS A 219 -0.04 -19.94 5.73
CA LYS A 219 -1.14 -20.89 5.71
C LYS A 219 -1.76 -21.00 4.31
N TYR A 220 -2.03 -19.87 3.66
CA TYR A 220 -2.62 -19.85 2.31
C TYR A 220 -1.77 -20.59 1.29
N ILE A 221 -0.44 -20.43 1.35
CA ILE A 221 0.50 -21.13 0.46
C ILE A 221 0.51 -22.63 0.76
N ASN A 222 0.62 -23.03 2.05
CA ASN A 222 0.69 -24.41 2.47
C ASN A 222 -0.60 -25.20 2.19
N ASP A 223 -1.78 -24.62 2.45
CA ASP A 223 -3.07 -25.26 2.21
C ASP A 223 -3.24 -25.58 0.71
N ARG A 224 -2.75 -24.72 -0.18
CA ARG A 224 -2.80 -24.95 -1.63
C ARG A 224 -1.78 -25.95 -2.14
N GLU A 225 -0.63 -26.10 -1.51
CA GLU A 225 0.31 -27.17 -1.82
C GLU A 225 -0.30 -28.54 -1.53
N ILE A 226 -1.02 -28.67 -0.41
CA ILE A 226 -1.72 -29.90 -0.03
C ILE A 226 -2.85 -30.23 -1.02
N GLU A 227 -3.65 -29.24 -1.44
CA GLU A 227 -4.71 -29.43 -2.43
C GLU A 227 -4.16 -29.87 -3.79
N ASN A 228 -3.03 -29.32 -4.23
CA ASN A 228 -2.39 -29.70 -5.48
C ASN A 228 -1.78 -31.12 -5.43
N ASP A 229 -1.21 -31.53 -4.31
CA ASP A 229 -0.69 -32.89 -4.13
C ASP A 229 -1.82 -33.93 -4.04
N THR A 230 -2.96 -33.58 -3.42
CA THR A 230 -4.13 -34.48 -3.34
C THR A 230 -4.93 -34.53 -4.63
N ALA A 231 -4.97 -33.46 -5.43
CA ALA A 231 -5.61 -33.43 -6.75
C ALA A 231 -4.88 -34.32 -7.77
N SER A 232 -3.58 -34.59 -7.55
CA SER A 232 -2.82 -35.56 -8.36
C SER A 232 -3.17 -37.04 -8.03
N VAL A 233 -3.91 -37.29 -6.95
CA VAL A 233 -4.22 -38.65 -6.44
C VAL A 233 -5.70 -39.03 -6.55
N ASN A 234 -6.64 -38.04 -6.63
CA ASN A 234 -8.08 -38.35 -6.68
C ASN A 234 -8.85 -37.40 -7.61
N SER A 235 -9.16 -37.89 -8.80
CA SER A 235 -10.31 -37.42 -9.57
C SER A 235 -11.58 -38.01 -8.92
N SER A 236 -12.34 -37.21 -8.21
CA SER A 236 -13.72 -37.39 -7.70
C SER A 236 -13.87 -37.29 -6.19
N LYS A 237 -14.29 -36.12 -5.76
CA LYS A 237 -15.35 -35.93 -4.73
C LYS A 237 -15.64 -34.44 -4.53
N GLU A 238 -16.86 -34.07 -4.88
CA GLU A 238 -17.50 -32.81 -4.50
C GLU A 238 -17.60 -32.71 -2.99
N ILE A 239 -17.18 -31.58 -2.41
CA ILE A 239 -17.55 -31.22 -1.05
C ILE A 239 -18.26 -29.87 -1.12
N ILE A 240 -19.57 -29.95 -0.86
CA ILE A 240 -20.49 -28.81 -0.78
C ILE A 240 -20.42 -28.26 0.65
N GLY A 241 -19.99 -27.01 0.82
CA GLY A 241 -20.19 -26.19 2.00
C GLY A 241 -20.65 -24.79 1.58
N PRO A 242 -21.49 -24.07 2.35
CA PRO A 242 -22.14 -22.86 1.88
C PRO A 242 -21.14 -21.70 1.80
N MET A 243 -20.76 -21.35 0.60
CA MET A 243 -20.01 -20.15 0.26
C MET A 243 -20.95 -19.06 -0.26
N SER A 244 -20.68 -17.83 0.19
CA SER A 244 -21.26 -16.61 -0.39
C SER A 244 -21.01 -16.58 -1.91
N PRO A 245 -21.98 -16.12 -2.73
CA PRO A 245 -21.82 -16.19 -4.17
C PRO A 245 -20.88 -15.07 -4.61
N HIS A 246 -19.76 -15.39 -5.21
CA HIS A 246 -19.13 -14.69 -6.33
C HIS A 246 -17.63 -14.97 -6.41
N VAL A 247 -17.28 -15.45 -7.60
CA VAL A 247 -15.98 -15.75 -8.20
C VAL A 247 -15.51 -17.19 -8.02
N GLU A 248 -15.83 -18.01 -9.03
CA GLU A 248 -15.13 -19.27 -9.27
C GLU A 248 -13.67 -18.99 -9.63
N ILE A 249 -12.76 -19.25 -8.72
CA ILE A 249 -11.32 -19.22 -8.97
C ILE A 249 -10.98 -20.57 -9.63
N LYS A 250 -10.81 -20.58 -10.95
CA LYS A 250 -10.25 -21.75 -11.65
C LYS A 250 -8.81 -21.95 -11.16
N ALA A 251 -8.54 -23.12 -10.62
CA ALA A 251 -7.21 -23.56 -10.19
C ALA A 251 -6.21 -23.45 -11.36
N GLY A 252 -5.35 -22.46 -11.32
CA GLY A 252 -4.14 -22.39 -12.14
C GLY A 252 -2.98 -23.03 -11.35
N GLY A 253 -2.06 -23.67 -12.05
CA GLY A 253 -0.94 -24.49 -11.63
C GLY A 253 -0.29 -24.32 -10.25
N LYS A 254 0.75 -25.09 -9.95
CA LYS A 254 1.38 -25.36 -8.64
C LYS A 254 1.51 -24.21 -7.63
N ASN A 255 1.53 -22.92 -8.05
CA ASN A 255 1.41 -21.74 -7.18
C ASN A 255 0.40 -20.78 -7.79
N ALA A 256 -0.73 -20.53 -7.12
CA ALA A 256 -1.71 -19.56 -7.59
C ALA A 256 -1.19 -18.10 -7.45
N ILE A 257 -0.20 -17.85 -6.57
CA ILE A 257 0.39 -16.53 -6.37
C ILE A 257 1.52 -16.31 -7.38
N ASP A 258 1.37 -15.28 -8.23
CA ASP A 258 2.38 -14.91 -9.23
C ASP A 258 3.50 -14.06 -8.62
N ILE A 259 3.16 -13.19 -7.66
CA ILE A 259 4.08 -12.27 -7.00
C ILE A 259 3.52 -11.85 -5.64
N ILE A 260 4.41 -11.59 -4.69
CA ILE A 260 4.08 -11.05 -3.38
C ILE A 260 4.56 -9.60 -3.29
N TYR A 261 3.66 -8.69 -2.91
CA TYR A 261 3.99 -7.31 -2.58
C TYR A 261 3.83 -7.10 -1.08
N ALA A 262 4.81 -6.49 -0.42
CA ALA A 262 4.70 -6.26 1.01
C ALA A 262 5.18 -4.87 1.44
N CYS A 263 4.49 -4.31 2.44
CA CYS A 263 4.88 -3.10 3.15
C CYS A 263 4.48 -3.20 4.64
N GLY A 264 5.39 -2.82 5.53
CA GLY A 264 5.16 -2.89 6.96
C GLY A 264 6.46 -2.91 7.78
N PRO A 265 6.37 -3.27 9.06
CA PRO A 265 7.54 -3.36 9.93
C PRO A 265 8.61 -4.35 9.44
N LYS A 266 9.88 -4.09 9.74
CA LYS A 266 11.00 -4.96 9.34
C LYS A 266 10.78 -6.46 9.64
N PRO A 267 10.25 -6.87 10.81
CA PRO A 267 9.97 -8.28 11.08
C PRO A 267 8.96 -8.91 10.10
N LEU A 268 7.93 -8.16 9.72
CA LEU A 268 6.97 -8.60 8.70
C LEU A 268 7.66 -8.82 7.36
N LEU A 269 8.45 -7.83 6.92
CA LEU A 269 9.15 -7.90 5.63
C LEU A 269 10.17 -9.05 5.60
N ALA A 270 10.90 -9.29 6.70
CA ALA A 270 11.82 -10.41 6.82
C ALA A 270 11.09 -11.77 6.73
N LYS A 271 9.92 -11.90 7.39
CA LYS A 271 9.12 -13.13 7.32
C LYS A 271 8.55 -13.33 5.92
N VAL A 272 8.01 -12.28 5.27
CA VAL A 272 7.55 -12.35 3.87
C VAL A 272 8.67 -12.79 2.93
N LYS A 273 9.87 -12.21 3.07
CA LYS A 273 11.05 -12.60 2.29
C LYS A 273 11.36 -14.10 2.45
N SER A 274 11.32 -14.60 3.68
CA SER A 274 11.57 -16.02 3.97
C SER A 274 10.50 -16.94 3.34
N ILE A 275 9.22 -16.59 3.49
CA ILE A 275 8.09 -17.34 2.90
C ILE A 275 8.21 -17.37 1.37
N ALA A 276 8.43 -16.20 0.77
CA ALA A 276 8.55 -16.08 -0.68
C ALA A 276 9.70 -16.91 -1.24
N ALA A 277 10.86 -16.87 -0.58
CA ALA A 277 12.03 -17.68 -0.95
C ALA A 277 11.77 -19.17 -0.82
N GLY A 278 11.12 -19.61 0.27
CA GLY A 278 10.75 -21.01 0.50
C GLY A 278 9.78 -21.55 -0.55
N ALA A 279 8.83 -20.73 -0.99
CA ALA A 279 7.83 -21.08 -1.99
C ALA A 279 8.29 -20.83 -3.44
N GLY A 280 9.46 -20.23 -3.67
CA GLY A 280 9.94 -19.87 -5.00
C GLY A 280 9.10 -18.77 -5.69
N ILE A 281 8.43 -17.93 -4.90
CA ILE A 281 7.57 -16.86 -5.40
C ILE A 281 8.35 -15.54 -5.41
N PRO A 282 8.37 -14.77 -6.51
CA PRO A 282 8.99 -13.45 -6.53
C PRO A 282 8.28 -12.51 -5.55
N ALA A 283 9.06 -11.66 -4.85
CA ALA A 283 8.50 -10.70 -3.91
C ALA A 283 9.14 -9.32 -4.02
N CYS A 284 8.32 -8.27 -3.87
CA CYS A 284 8.72 -6.87 -3.81
C CYS A 284 8.38 -6.30 -2.42
N LEU A 285 9.37 -5.71 -1.77
CA LEU A 285 9.27 -5.22 -0.39
C LEU A 285 9.48 -3.70 -0.37
N SER A 286 8.54 -2.97 0.22
CA SER A 286 8.69 -1.53 0.46
C SER A 286 9.32 -1.30 1.83
N LEU A 287 10.54 -0.74 1.82
CA LEU A 287 11.33 -0.48 3.03
C LEU A 287 11.14 0.96 3.51
N GLU A 288 11.15 1.14 4.83
CA GLU A 288 11.17 2.43 5.48
C GLU A 288 12.52 2.66 6.17
N GLU A 289 13.10 3.85 5.94
CA GLU A 289 14.31 4.29 6.62
C GLU A 289 14.24 5.79 6.96
N ARG A 290 15.03 6.21 7.93
CA ARG A 290 15.18 7.64 8.25
C ARG A 290 15.77 8.37 7.04
N MET A 291 15.15 9.49 6.66
CA MET A 291 15.58 10.26 5.50
C MET A 291 15.92 11.70 5.90
N ALA A 292 17.00 12.22 5.30
CA ALA A 292 17.35 13.62 5.39
C ALA A 292 17.10 14.32 4.06
N CYS A 293 17.77 13.94 2.96
CA CYS A 293 17.64 14.64 1.68
C CYS A 293 16.48 14.15 0.81
N GLY A 294 16.07 12.88 0.88
CA GLY A 294 15.01 12.29 0.06
C GLY A 294 15.37 12.06 -1.42
N VAL A 295 16.56 12.48 -1.89
CA VAL A 295 16.95 12.50 -3.32
C VAL A 295 18.26 11.75 -3.60
N GLY A 296 18.72 10.92 -2.67
CA GLY A 296 19.93 10.11 -2.86
C GLY A 296 21.27 10.83 -2.68
N ALA A 297 21.27 12.11 -2.27
CA ALA A 297 22.50 12.89 -2.08
C ALA A 297 23.27 12.51 -0.82
N CYS A 298 22.59 12.18 0.27
CA CYS A 298 23.19 11.72 1.51
C CYS A 298 23.11 10.19 1.65
N LEU A 299 23.69 9.64 2.72
CA LEU A 299 23.62 8.19 3.03
C LEU A 299 22.67 7.89 4.21
N GLY A 300 21.79 8.84 4.59
CA GLY A 300 20.93 8.71 5.77
C GLY A 300 19.90 7.57 5.68
N CYS A 301 19.52 7.13 4.49
CA CYS A 301 18.58 6.04 4.25
C CYS A 301 19.24 4.80 3.60
N ALA A 302 20.53 4.58 3.87
CA ALA A 302 21.27 3.46 3.29
C ALA A 302 20.87 2.13 3.97
N VAL A 303 20.59 1.11 3.16
CA VAL A 303 20.36 -0.27 3.57
C VAL A 303 21.39 -1.17 2.90
N LYS A 304 21.67 -2.33 3.49
CA LYS A 304 22.61 -3.28 2.90
C LYS A 304 22.02 -3.95 1.66
N SER A 305 22.83 -4.06 0.62
CA SER A 305 22.52 -4.86 -0.56
C SER A 305 22.95 -6.31 -0.37
N ALA A 306 22.15 -7.24 -0.85
CA ALA A 306 22.49 -8.67 -0.85
C ALA A 306 23.70 -9.01 -1.72
N GLU A 307 24.03 -8.17 -2.71
CA GLU A 307 25.21 -8.29 -3.57
C GLU A 307 26.46 -7.60 -2.98
N GLY A 308 26.34 -7.05 -1.77
CA GLY A 308 27.35 -6.24 -1.11
C GLY A 308 27.20 -4.74 -1.35
N GLY A 309 27.73 -3.93 -0.42
CA GLY A 309 27.58 -2.48 -0.46
C GLY A 309 26.24 -1.99 0.08
N TYR A 310 25.79 -0.82 -0.38
CA TYR A 310 24.62 -0.13 0.14
C TYR A 310 23.73 0.42 -0.97
N MET A 311 22.43 0.36 -0.75
CA MET A 311 21.38 0.98 -1.58
C MET A 311 20.70 2.08 -0.77
N LYS A 312 20.21 3.12 -1.43
CA LYS A 312 19.54 4.26 -0.80
C LYS A 312 18.04 4.11 -0.97
N VAL A 313 17.30 3.94 0.13
CA VAL A 313 15.84 3.74 0.11
C VAL A 313 15.14 4.87 -0.67
N CYS A 314 15.58 6.12 -0.52
CA CYS A 314 14.93 7.26 -1.19
C CYS A 314 15.17 7.35 -2.71
N LYS A 315 16.18 6.66 -3.27
CA LYS A 315 16.54 6.75 -4.68
C LYS A 315 16.45 5.39 -5.39
N ASP A 316 17.06 4.36 -4.77
CA ASP A 316 17.15 3.02 -5.33
C ASP A 316 15.88 2.20 -5.01
N GLY A 317 15.17 2.54 -3.91
CA GLY A 317 13.86 2.08 -3.46
C GLY A 317 12.81 3.20 -3.47
N PRO A 318 11.83 3.17 -2.55
CA PRO A 318 11.70 2.31 -1.36
C PRO A 318 11.36 0.86 -1.65
N VAL A 319 10.88 0.56 -2.86
CA VAL A 319 10.51 -0.79 -3.27
C VAL A 319 11.73 -1.49 -3.88
N PHE A 320 12.02 -2.67 -3.35
CA PHE A 320 13.09 -3.55 -3.79
C PHE A 320 12.58 -4.96 -4.04
N GLU A 321 13.16 -5.68 -4.97
CA GLU A 321 13.01 -7.13 -5.00
C GLU A 321 13.61 -7.73 -3.70
N ALA A 322 12.93 -8.72 -3.14
CA ALA A 322 13.34 -9.32 -1.86
C ALA A 322 14.75 -9.90 -1.89
N SER A 323 15.22 -10.32 -3.07
CA SER A 323 16.58 -10.81 -3.33
C SER A 323 17.66 -9.73 -3.23
N GLN A 324 17.33 -8.46 -3.45
CA GLN A 324 18.31 -7.35 -3.56
C GLN A 324 18.77 -6.79 -2.22
N VAL A 325 18.02 -6.97 -1.15
CA VAL A 325 18.27 -6.32 0.13
C VAL A 325 18.40 -7.31 1.29
N GLU A 326 19.29 -6.99 2.24
CA GLU A 326 19.35 -7.66 3.54
C GLU A 326 18.36 -6.99 4.51
N ILE A 327 17.47 -7.81 5.14
CA ILE A 327 16.48 -7.35 6.12
C ILE A 327 16.60 -8.20 7.37
#